data_d64eedb20fd9dd0f9724614a6859aaed
#
_entry.id   d64eedb20fd9dd0f9724614a6859aaed
#
_cell.length_a   1.000
_cell.length_b   1.000
_cell.length_c   1.000
_cell.angle_alpha   90.00
_cell.angle_beta   90.00
_cell.angle_gamma   90.00
#
_symmetry.space_group_name_H-M   'P 1'
#
loop_
_entity.id
_entity.type
_entity.pdbx_description
1 polymer ?
#
loop_
_entity_poly.entity_id
_entity_poly.type
_entity_poly.pdbx_seq_one_letter_code
_entity_poly.pdbx_strand_id
1 'polypeptide(L)'
;MLDRHRPILLVATIAACLVLGVVSAFGDLSVYEKVAYPLVAVFLLGVIVALMRGSPGPRSLLHAIFWVGGATWVGLLAFRLFAPLDALPAGQRLSPDLFLVFVALSVIVFVVFPTREAVRVSAVLFATTVAIGAAWALQVVTTGGDSIHVGRFALYQGLYASIVAMLVILARSKDEHAKTMLDAQRFRELAYADPVTGLPNRRKLDERIEQAVAMAERYGTPLAVVLADLDRFKAVNDTHGHDLGDRVLQRFGEVVQGELRASDDFGRWGGEEFVILAPHTDGDEAAALAERIRARVEEHLFPADVRITSSFGVATHDEAASVRDLIRRADERLYAAKEAGRNRVFGWRQHRFGEDPYALERAGGGLGTRGDDACGCTS
;
A
#
# COMPACT_ATOMS: atom_id res chain seq x y z
N MET A 1 13.60 5.02 2.10
CA MET A 1 13.89 3.82 1.28
C MET A 1 15.27 3.23 1.58
N LEU A 2 16.32 4.01 1.77
CA LEU A 2 17.69 3.56 2.05
C LEU A 2 17.86 2.90 3.43
N ASP A 3 17.15 3.35 4.46
CA ASP A 3 17.24 2.73 5.81
C ASP A 3 16.80 1.28 5.84
N ARG A 4 15.87 0.90 4.96
CA ARG A 4 15.38 -0.49 4.84
C ARG A 4 16.42 -1.43 4.19
N HIS A 5 17.35 -0.90 3.40
CA HIS A 5 18.38 -1.70 2.71
C HIS A 5 19.74 -1.65 3.42
N ARG A 6 19.88 -0.85 4.47
CA ARG A 6 21.10 -0.70 5.27
C ARG A 6 21.69 -2.02 5.77
N PRO A 7 20.90 -2.94 6.37
CA PRO A 7 21.45 -4.21 6.83
C PRO A 7 21.93 -5.09 5.67
N ILE A 8 21.25 -5.07 4.52
CA ILE A 8 21.65 -5.85 3.33
C ILE A 8 22.99 -5.33 2.78
N LEU A 9 23.14 -4.00 2.68
CA LEU A 9 24.39 -3.37 2.23
C LEU A 9 25.55 -3.66 3.18
N LEU A 10 25.29 -3.62 4.49
CA LEU A 10 26.29 -3.94 5.50
C LEU A 10 26.78 -5.37 5.36
N VAL A 11 25.87 -6.35 5.24
CA VAL A 11 26.18 -7.77 5.05
C VAL A 11 26.96 -7.99 3.75
N ALA A 12 26.52 -7.39 2.64
CA ALA A 12 27.20 -7.52 1.35
C ALA A 12 28.62 -6.94 1.39
N THR A 13 28.81 -5.80 2.07
CA THR A 13 30.13 -5.16 2.20
C THR A 13 31.07 -5.97 3.10
N ILE A 14 30.55 -6.53 4.20
CA ILE A 14 31.30 -7.44 5.08
C ILE A 14 31.72 -8.70 4.32
N ALA A 15 30.81 -9.31 3.55
CA ALA A 15 31.11 -10.48 2.74
C ALA A 15 32.21 -10.16 1.70
N ALA A 16 32.15 -9.00 1.03
CA ALA A 16 33.18 -8.58 0.09
C ALA A 16 34.56 -8.40 0.77
N CYS A 17 34.60 -7.84 1.98
CA CYS A 17 35.83 -7.72 2.77
C CYS A 17 36.42 -9.09 3.14
N LEU A 18 35.57 -10.03 3.55
CA LEU A 18 36.01 -11.39 3.89
C LEU A 18 36.57 -12.15 2.68
N VAL A 19 35.91 -12.05 1.52
CA VAL A 19 36.40 -12.65 0.27
C VAL A 19 37.74 -12.06 -0.13
N LEU A 20 37.90 -10.74 -0.09
CA LEU A 20 39.17 -10.06 -0.36
C LEU A 20 40.28 -10.46 0.63
N GLY A 21 39.94 -10.61 1.91
CA GLY A 21 40.88 -11.07 2.94
C GLY A 21 41.36 -12.50 2.69
N VAL A 22 40.47 -13.41 2.34
CA VAL A 22 40.83 -14.79 2.01
C VAL A 22 41.69 -14.85 0.75
N VAL A 23 41.30 -14.15 -0.31
CA VAL A 23 42.09 -14.10 -1.55
C VAL A 23 43.47 -13.51 -1.31
N SER A 24 43.58 -12.44 -0.47
CA SER A 24 44.84 -11.85 -0.12
C SER A 24 45.77 -12.77 0.71
N ALA A 25 45.18 -13.63 1.55
CA ALA A 25 45.94 -14.50 2.46
C ALA A 25 46.43 -15.79 1.79
N PHE A 26 45.65 -16.33 0.83
CA PHE A 26 45.90 -17.67 0.25
C PHE A 26 46.11 -17.65 -1.27
N GLY A 27 45.99 -16.49 -1.92
CA GLY A 27 46.19 -16.36 -3.36
C GLY A 27 47.65 -16.09 -3.73
N ASP A 28 48.06 -16.65 -4.89
CA ASP A 28 49.35 -16.34 -5.51
C ASP A 28 49.19 -14.97 -6.26
N LEU A 29 49.34 -13.87 -5.51
CA LEU A 29 49.00 -12.53 -5.95
C LEU A 29 50.17 -11.83 -6.70
N SER A 30 49.83 -11.18 -7.80
CA SER A 30 50.73 -10.28 -8.50
C SER A 30 51.06 -9.05 -7.61
N VAL A 31 52.15 -8.36 -7.94
CA VAL A 31 52.58 -7.14 -7.22
C VAL A 31 51.48 -6.10 -7.18
N TYR A 32 50.69 -5.94 -8.26
CA TYR A 32 49.57 -5.01 -8.31
C TYR A 32 48.46 -5.42 -7.34
N GLU A 33 48.11 -6.70 -7.28
CA GLU A 33 47.05 -7.23 -6.41
C GLU A 33 47.45 -7.09 -4.91
N LYS A 34 48.70 -7.30 -4.59
CA LYS A 34 49.24 -7.08 -3.23
C LYS A 34 49.08 -5.64 -2.73
N VAL A 35 48.94 -4.67 -3.62
CA VAL A 35 48.70 -3.27 -3.30
C VAL A 35 47.21 -2.91 -3.41
N ALA A 36 46.55 -3.34 -4.48
CA ALA A 36 45.17 -2.98 -4.77
C ALA A 36 44.18 -3.58 -3.77
N TYR A 37 44.31 -4.84 -3.39
CA TYR A 37 43.35 -5.51 -2.49
C TYR A 37 43.34 -4.90 -1.07
N PRO A 38 44.46 -4.62 -0.42
CA PRO A 38 44.44 -3.90 0.86
C PRO A 38 43.82 -2.51 0.79
N LEU A 39 44.07 -1.76 -0.29
CA LEU A 39 43.45 -0.44 -0.49
C LEU A 39 41.94 -0.53 -0.62
N VAL A 40 41.42 -1.50 -1.39
CA VAL A 40 40.00 -1.77 -1.52
C VAL A 40 39.40 -2.22 -0.18
N ALA A 41 40.11 -3.08 0.56
CA ALA A 41 39.65 -3.55 1.87
C ALA A 41 39.55 -2.40 2.90
N VAL A 42 40.55 -1.49 2.96
CA VAL A 42 40.52 -0.28 3.81
C VAL A 42 39.36 0.63 3.41
N PHE A 43 39.13 0.81 2.11
CA PHE A 43 38.03 1.60 1.60
C PHE A 43 36.67 1.00 1.99
N LEU A 44 36.50 -0.31 1.81
CA LEU A 44 35.26 -1.02 2.20
C LEU A 44 35.04 -0.94 3.73
N LEU A 45 36.08 -1.04 4.53
CA LEU A 45 36.01 -0.88 5.97
C LEU A 45 35.53 0.53 6.36
N GLY A 46 36.02 1.58 5.67
CA GLY A 46 35.54 2.93 5.81
C GLY A 46 34.08 3.10 5.52
N VAL A 47 33.57 2.38 4.52
CA VAL A 47 32.16 2.29 4.16
C VAL A 47 31.34 1.63 5.26
N ILE A 48 31.79 0.50 5.81
CA ILE A 48 31.13 -0.19 6.92
C ILE A 48 30.98 0.78 8.10
N VAL A 49 32.05 1.48 8.47
CA VAL A 49 32.04 2.46 9.56
C VAL A 49 31.06 3.60 9.29
N ALA A 50 31.02 4.12 8.07
CA ALA A 50 30.09 5.18 7.68
C ALA A 50 28.62 4.71 7.71
N LEU A 51 28.34 3.50 7.24
CA LEU A 51 27.01 2.87 7.34
C LEU A 51 26.61 2.65 8.80
N MET A 52 27.53 2.25 9.67
CA MET A 52 27.23 2.04 11.10
C MET A 52 26.96 3.37 11.83
N ARG A 53 27.70 4.41 11.54
CA ARG A 53 27.57 5.74 12.19
C ARG A 53 26.36 6.56 11.77
N GLY A 54 25.61 6.11 10.75
CA GLY A 54 24.39 6.84 10.32
C GLY A 54 24.66 8.16 9.61
N SER A 55 25.85 8.35 9.02
CA SER A 55 26.27 9.60 8.35
C SER A 55 25.25 10.06 7.28
N PRO A 56 24.95 11.37 7.19
CA PRO A 56 24.10 11.92 6.16
C PRO A 56 24.79 11.82 4.81
N GLY A 57 24.16 11.14 3.86
CA GLY A 57 24.62 11.04 2.48
C GLY A 57 24.96 9.63 1.99
N PRO A 58 24.12 8.59 2.30
CA PRO A 58 24.43 7.23 1.85
C PRO A 58 24.53 7.11 0.32
N ARG A 59 23.93 8.02 -0.45
CA ARG A 59 24.04 8.01 -1.92
C ARG A 59 25.44 8.44 -2.38
N SER A 60 25.99 9.53 -1.87
CA SER A 60 27.32 10.00 -2.26
C SER A 60 28.42 8.99 -1.89
N LEU A 61 28.28 8.35 -0.72
CA LEU A 61 29.16 7.28 -0.30
C LEU A 61 29.10 6.07 -1.21
N LEU A 62 27.89 5.63 -1.57
CA LEU A 62 27.67 4.50 -2.48
C LEU A 62 28.21 4.80 -3.88
N HIS A 63 28.04 6.03 -4.37
CA HIS A 63 28.66 6.47 -5.61
C HIS A 63 30.21 6.42 -5.52
N ALA A 64 30.81 6.90 -4.43
CA ALA A 64 32.24 6.84 -4.22
C ALA A 64 32.75 5.38 -4.19
N ILE A 65 32.08 4.48 -3.47
CA ILE A 65 32.39 3.04 -3.45
C ILE A 65 32.41 2.47 -4.84
N PHE A 66 31.35 2.76 -5.58
CA PHE A 66 31.21 2.22 -6.92
C PHE A 66 32.33 2.70 -7.86
N TRP A 67 32.60 4.02 -7.88
CA TRP A 67 33.61 4.58 -8.77
C TRP A 67 35.03 4.16 -8.40
N VAL A 68 35.37 4.12 -7.12
CA VAL A 68 36.69 3.66 -6.66
C VAL A 68 36.87 2.15 -6.94
N GLY A 69 35.86 1.34 -6.59
CA GLY A 69 35.89 -0.10 -6.89
C GLY A 69 35.95 -0.39 -8.39
N GLY A 70 35.09 0.27 -9.19
CA GLY A 70 35.07 0.11 -10.64
C GLY A 70 36.40 0.51 -11.30
N ALA A 71 36.96 1.67 -10.92
CA ALA A 71 38.24 2.13 -11.45
C ALA A 71 39.41 1.19 -11.08
N THR A 72 39.42 0.67 -9.86
CA THR A 72 40.44 -0.29 -9.40
C THR A 72 40.38 -1.59 -10.23
N TRP A 73 39.18 -2.11 -10.45
CA TRP A 73 39.00 -3.35 -11.20
C TRP A 73 39.22 -3.19 -12.72
N VAL A 74 38.85 -2.05 -13.28
CA VAL A 74 39.17 -1.71 -14.70
C VAL A 74 40.69 -1.58 -14.85
N GLY A 75 41.36 -0.94 -13.89
CA GLY A 75 42.82 -0.83 -13.87
C GLY A 75 43.52 -2.19 -13.74
N LEU A 76 42.95 -3.09 -12.91
CA LEU A 76 43.45 -4.47 -12.78
C LEU A 76 43.25 -5.29 -14.06
N LEU A 77 42.12 -5.15 -14.74
CA LEU A 77 41.89 -5.79 -16.04
C LEU A 77 42.93 -5.32 -17.07
N ALA A 78 43.12 -4.02 -17.19
CA ALA A 78 44.10 -3.45 -18.10
C ALA A 78 45.53 -3.93 -17.78
N PHE A 79 45.90 -3.91 -16.50
CA PHE A 79 47.21 -4.43 -16.08
C PHE A 79 47.42 -5.88 -16.44
N ARG A 80 46.47 -6.76 -16.11
CA ARG A 80 46.58 -8.21 -16.43
C ARG A 80 46.65 -8.49 -17.92
N LEU A 81 45.96 -7.74 -18.76
CA LEU A 81 45.97 -7.92 -20.19
C LEU A 81 47.25 -7.43 -20.86
N PHE A 82 47.80 -6.28 -20.41
CA PHE A 82 48.94 -5.61 -21.04
C PHE A 82 50.29 -5.81 -20.32
N ALA A 83 50.30 -6.49 -19.15
CA ALA A 83 51.57 -6.79 -18.46
C ALA A 83 52.50 -7.61 -19.32
N PRO A 84 53.85 -7.42 -19.19
CA PRO A 84 54.87 -8.25 -19.85
C PRO A 84 54.63 -9.74 -19.62
N LEU A 85 55.03 -10.59 -20.59
CA LEU A 85 54.75 -12.05 -20.57
C LEU A 85 55.36 -12.78 -19.38
N ASP A 86 56.48 -12.26 -18.89
CA ASP A 86 57.26 -12.72 -17.73
C ASP A 86 56.71 -12.21 -16.37
N ALA A 87 55.86 -11.21 -16.39
CA ALA A 87 55.33 -10.60 -15.16
C ALA A 87 54.14 -11.37 -14.56
N LEU A 88 53.47 -12.23 -15.33
CA LEU A 88 52.29 -13.00 -14.89
C LEU A 88 52.31 -14.42 -15.45
N PRO A 89 52.07 -15.48 -14.62
CA PRO A 89 51.88 -16.82 -15.08
C PRO A 89 50.73 -16.90 -16.13
N ALA A 90 50.90 -17.77 -17.13
CA ALA A 90 49.94 -17.84 -18.27
C ALA A 90 48.47 -18.05 -17.83
N GLY A 91 48.22 -18.76 -16.71
CA GLY A 91 46.89 -19.02 -16.19
C GLY A 91 46.23 -17.82 -15.44
N GLN A 92 47.00 -16.79 -15.08
CA GLN A 92 46.50 -15.66 -14.26
C GLN A 92 45.98 -14.48 -15.08
N ARG A 93 46.26 -14.42 -16.40
CA ARG A 93 45.88 -13.27 -17.25
C ARG A 93 44.37 -13.12 -17.40
N LEU A 94 43.65 -14.22 -17.52
CA LEU A 94 42.21 -14.28 -17.70
C LEU A 94 41.59 -15.27 -16.70
N SER A 95 41.73 -14.95 -15.42
CA SER A 95 41.13 -15.77 -14.36
C SER A 95 39.64 -15.43 -14.20
N PRO A 96 38.77 -16.41 -13.88
CA PRO A 96 37.33 -16.23 -13.71
C PRO A 96 36.96 -15.23 -12.59
N ASP A 97 37.83 -15.08 -11.59
CA ASP A 97 37.66 -14.17 -10.46
C ASP A 97 37.49 -12.71 -10.91
N LEU A 98 38.27 -12.28 -11.91
CA LEU A 98 38.15 -10.93 -12.46
C LEU A 98 36.76 -10.66 -13.06
N PHE A 99 36.22 -11.66 -13.77
CA PHE A 99 34.89 -11.57 -14.35
C PHE A 99 33.79 -11.55 -13.28
N LEU A 100 33.88 -12.38 -12.23
CA LEU A 100 32.90 -12.42 -11.14
C LEU A 100 32.77 -11.09 -10.41
N VAL A 101 33.86 -10.32 -10.30
CA VAL A 101 33.81 -8.99 -9.68
C VAL A 101 33.02 -8.00 -10.52
N PHE A 102 33.12 -8.00 -11.85
CA PHE A 102 32.30 -7.13 -12.70
C PHE A 102 30.82 -7.49 -12.60
N VAL A 103 30.51 -8.78 -12.49
CA VAL A 103 29.13 -9.25 -12.24
C VAL A 103 28.63 -8.74 -10.88
N ALA A 104 29.43 -8.92 -9.81
CA ALA A 104 29.07 -8.45 -8.48
C ALA A 104 28.88 -6.92 -8.41
N LEU A 105 29.77 -6.15 -9.05
CA LEU A 105 29.60 -4.70 -9.17
C LEU A 105 28.31 -4.32 -9.88
N SER A 106 27.96 -5.01 -10.96
CA SER A 106 26.71 -4.76 -11.68
C SER A 106 25.48 -5.06 -10.82
N VAL A 107 25.48 -6.18 -10.08
CA VAL A 107 24.39 -6.50 -9.15
C VAL A 107 24.23 -5.38 -8.09
N ILE A 108 25.35 -4.93 -7.49
CA ILE A 108 25.34 -3.85 -6.51
C ILE A 108 24.74 -2.57 -7.12
N VAL A 109 25.10 -2.25 -8.36
CA VAL A 109 24.58 -1.08 -9.08
C VAL A 109 23.05 -1.14 -9.20
N PHE A 110 22.49 -2.28 -9.61
CA PHE A 110 21.03 -2.45 -9.73
C PHE A 110 20.29 -2.49 -8.40
N VAL A 111 20.97 -2.83 -7.30
CA VAL A 111 20.39 -2.77 -5.95
C VAL A 111 20.38 -1.35 -5.40
N VAL A 112 21.44 -0.57 -5.68
CA VAL A 112 21.71 0.72 -5.04
C VAL A 112 21.14 1.90 -5.83
N PHE A 113 21.24 1.85 -7.16
CA PHE A 113 20.87 2.97 -8.02
C PHE A 113 19.46 2.79 -8.62
N PRO A 114 18.79 3.92 -8.97
CA PRO A 114 17.57 3.86 -9.78
C PRO A 114 17.85 3.16 -11.12
N THR A 115 16.88 2.41 -11.62
CA THR A 115 17.04 1.58 -12.82
C THR A 115 17.69 2.31 -14.00
N ARG A 116 17.32 3.58 -14.25
CA ARG A 116 17.90 4.36 -15.35
C ARG A 116 19.39 4.65 -15.16
N GLU A 117 19.81 4.95 -13.95
CA GLU A 117 21.21 5.21 -13.62
C GLU A 117 22.02 3.91 -13.62
N ALA A 118 21.46 2.84 -13.05
CA ALA A 118 22.06 1.51 -13.04
C ALA A 118 22.36 1.00 -14.45
N VAL A 119 21.43 1.19 -15.40
CA VAL A 119 21.65 0.82 -16.81
C VAL A 119 22.78 1.62 -17.43
N ARG A 120 22.84 2.96 -17.22
CA ARG A 120 23.90 3.80 -17.77
C ARG A 120 25.27 3.41 -17.26
N VAL A 121 25.35 3.22 -15.96
CA VAL A 121 26.61 2.87 -15.27
C VAL A 121 27.10 1.49 -15.73
N SER A 122 26.22 0.50 -15.77
CA SER A 122 26.54 -0.84 -16.26
C SER A 122 26.96 -0.83 -17.74
N ALA A 123 26.32 0.00 -18.56
CA ALA A 123 26.68 0.16 -19.97
C ALA A 123 28.08 0.78 -20.15
N VAL A 124 28.41 1.79 -19.36
CA VAL A 124 29.76 2.41 -19.37
C VAL A 124 30.83 1.38 -18.94
N LEU A 125 30.59 0.63 -17.85
CA LEU A 125 31.53 -0.42 -17.43
C LEU A 125 31.71 -1.47 -18.51
N PHE A 126 30.62 -1.95 -19.09
CA PHE A 126 30.66 -2.95 -20.14
C PHE A 126 31.44 -2.44 -21.36
N ALA A 127 31.11 -1.23 -21.84
CA ALA A 127 31.81 -0.63 -22.97
C ALA A 127 33.32 -0.45 -22.73
N THR A 128 33.70 -0.05 -21.50
CA THR A 128 35.10 0.11 -21.10
C THR A 128 35.84 -1.24 -21.12
N THR A 129 35.23 -2.31 -20.56
CA THR A 129 35.85 -3.63 -20.57
C THR A 129 35.98 -4.22 -21.98
N VAL A 130 34.98 -3.98 -22.84
CA VAL A 130 35.03 -4.38 -24.26
C VAL A 130 36.14 -3.63 -25.01
N ALA A 131 36.27 -2.30 -24.79
CA ALA A 131 37.31 -1.49 -25.46
C ALA A 131 38.74 -1.95 -25.05
N ILE A 132 38.98 -2.19 -23.77
CA ILE A 132 40.26 -2.71 -23.26
C ILE A 132 40.57 -4.09 -23.86
N GLY A 133 39.56 -4.98 -23.88
CA GLY A 133 39.70 -6.32 -24.44
C GLY A 133 39.94 -6.33 -25.96
N ALA A 134 39.28 -5.45 -26.69
CA ALA A 134 39.49 -5.28 -28.15
C ALA A 134 40.92 -4.79 -28.46
N ALA A 135 41.41 -3.81 -27.71
CA ALA A 135 42.80 -3.33 -27.86
C ALA A 135 43.82 -4.43 -27.56
N TRP A 136 43.60 -5.22 -26.50
CA TRP A 136 44.41 -6.39 -26.19
C TRP A 136 44.32 -7.49 -27.25
N ALA A 137 43.14 -7.82 -27.75
CA ALA A 137 42.96 -8.81 -28.81
C ALA A 137 43.73 -8.42 -30.09
N LEU A 138 43.67 -7.12 -30.46
CA LEU A 138 44.43 -6.60 -31.57
C LEU A 138 45.95 -6.76 -31.36
N GLN A 139 46.45 -6.47 -30.17
CA GLN A 139 47.86 -6.72 -29.82
C GLN A 139 48.21 -8.18 -29.94
N VAL A 140 47.41 -9.12 -29.41
CA VAL A 140 47.64 -10.56 -29.49
C VAL A 140 47.73 -11.03 -30.97
N VAL A 141 46.80 -10.58 -31.81
CA VAL A 141 46.80 -10.91 -33.26
C VAL A 141 48.02 -10.36 -33.99
N THR A 142 48.43 -9.13 -33.71
CA THR A 142 49.57 -8.49 -34.37
C THR A 142 50.91 -9.06 -33.90
N THR A 143 51.02 -9.58 -32.70
CA THR A 143 52.25 -10.18 -32.15
C THR A 143 52.33 -11.69 -32.33
N GLY A 144 51.36 -12.33 -33.01
CA GLY A 144 51.32 -13.76 -33.19
C GLY A 144 51.05 -14.60 -31.97
N GLY A 145 50.38 -14.01 -30.95
CA GLY A 145 50.04 -14.67 -29.69
C GLY A 145 48.89 -15.69 -29.82
N ASP A 146 48.67 -16.47 -28.77
CA ASP A 146 47.64 -17.51 -28.74
C ASP A 146 46.24 -16.96 -28.73
N SER A 147 45.47 -17.23 -29.76
CA SER A 147 44.07 -16.74 -29.96
C SER A 147 43.07 -17.41 -29.00
N ILE A 148 43.42 -18.49 -28.29
CA ILE A 148 42.52 -19.20 -27.37
C ILE A 148 42.08 -18.29 -26.21
N HIS A 149 43.00 -17.41 -25.75
CA HIS A 149 42.72 -16.43 -24.69
C HIS A 149 41.75 -15.34 -25.15
N VAL A 150 41.80 -14.94 -26.42
CA VAL A 150 40.86 -13.99 -27.02
C VAL A 150 39.46 -14.59 -27.04
N GLY A 151 39.33 -15.86 -27.42
CA GLY A 151 38.06 -16.60 -27.38
C GLY A 151 37.47 -16.71 -25.98
N ARG A 152 38.27 -16.99 -24.96
CA ARG A 152 37.82 -17.01 -23.55
C ARG A 152 37.35 -15.64 -23.08
N PHE A 153 38.06 -14.56 -23.44
CA PHE A 153 37.65 -13.21 -23.11
C PHE A 153 36.30 -12.87 -23.76
N ALA A 154 36.11 -13.19 -25.02
CA ALA A 154 34.84 -12.98 -25.75
C ALA A 154 33.68 -13.74 -25.08
N LEU A 155 33.92 -14.98 -24.62
CA LEU A 155 32.94 -15.75 -23.88
C LEU A 155 32.53 -15.06 -22.57
N TYR A 156 33.50 -14.58 -21.78
CA TYR A 156 33.22 -13.86 -20.52
C TYR A 156 32.44 -12.57 -20.78
N GLN A 157 32.74 -11.84 -21.83
CA GLN A 157 31.98 -10.64 -22.21
C GLN A 157 30.54 -10.98 -22.61
N GLY A 158 30.31 -12.08 -23.33
CA GLY A 158 28.98 -12.58 -23.65
C GLY A 158 28.17 -12.96 -22.43
N LEU A 159 28.77 -13.66 -21.47
CA LEU A 159 28.13 -13.98 -20.18
C LEU A 159 27.82 -12.73 -19.38
N TYR A 160 28.76 -11.78 -19.31
CA TYR A 160 28.54 -10.50 -18.61
C TYR A 160 27.39 -9.70 -19.24
N ALA A 161 27.35 -9.60 -20.57
CA ALA A 161 26.24 -8.95 -21.27
C ALA A 161 24.89 -9.61 -20.97
N SER A 162 24.85 -10.95 -20.92
CA SER A 162 23.64 -11.71 -20.62
C SER A 162 23.15 -11.45 -19.19
N ILE A 163 24.06 -11.38 -18.22
CA ILE A 163 23.73 -11.09 -16.82
C ILE A 163 23.22 -9.64 -16.68
N VAL A 164 23.90 -8.67 -17.30
CA VAL A 164 23.45 -7.27 -17.28
C VAL A 164 22.07 -7.13 -17.93
N ALA A 165 21.84 -7.78 -19.09
CA ALA A 165 20.54 -7.81 -19.73
C ALA A 165 19.45 -8.37 -18.81
N MET A 166 19.73 -9.48 -18.13
CA MET A 166 18.81 -10.07 -17.15
C MET A 166 18.50 -9.12 -15.99
N LEU A 167 19.53 -8.46 -15.44
CA LEU A 167 19.35 -7.45 -14.38
C LEU A 167 18.50 -6.27 -14.83
N VAL A 168 18.69 -5.82 -16.07
CA VAL A 168 17.86 -4.75 -16.67
C VAL A 168 16.39 -5.17 -16.75
N ILE A 169 16.14 -6.38 -17.24
CA ILE A 169 14.77 -6.93 -17.35
C ILE A 169 14.12 -7.03 -15.96
N LEU A 170 14.81 -7.59 -14.98
CA LEU A 170 14.33 -7.73 -13.62
C LEU A 170 14.05 -6.37 -12.96
N ALA A 171 14.94 -5.39 -13.13
CA ALA A 171 14.76 -4.05 -12.59
C ALA A 171 13.57 -3.33 -13.22
N ARG A 172 13.39 -3.43 -14.53
CA ARG A 172 12.22 -2.87 -15.23
C ARG A 172 10.92 -3.52 -14.80
N SER A 173 10.89 -4.85 -14.72
CA SER A 173 9.72 -5.58 -14.23
C SER A 173 9.34 -5.16 -12.81
N LYS A 174 10.33 -5.01 -11.90
CA LYS A 174 10.10 -4.49 -10.55
C LYS A 174 9.50 -3.09 -10.55
N ASP A 175 10.00 -2.17 -11.39
CA ASP A 175 9.49 -0.80 -11.50
C ASP A 175 8.05 -0.76 -12.04
N GLU A 176 7.74 -1.60 -13.04
CA GLU A 176 6.40 -1.74 -13.60
C GLU A 176 5.40 -2.29 -12.57
N HIS A 177 5.78 -3.36 -11.85
CA HIS A 177 4.94 -3.90 -10.78
C HIS A 177 4.67 -2.88 -9.67
N ALA A 178 5.69 -2.12 -9.26
CA ALA A 178 5.53 -1.09 -8.24
C ALA A 178 4.57 0.03 -8.69
N LYS A 179 4.62 0.44 -9.96
CA LYS A 179 3.68 1.40 -10.55
C LYS A 179 2.27 0.86 -10.58
N THR A 180 2.09 -0.36 -11.10
CA THR A 180 0.77 -1.01 -11.19
C THR A 180 0.11 -1.14 -9.81
N MET A 181 0.88 -1.50 -8.78
CA MET A 181 0.38 -1.55 -7.40
C MET A 181 -0.05 -0.18 -6.88
N LEU A 182 0.74 0.86 -7.15
CA LEU A 182 0.43 2.23 -6.74
C LEU A 182 -0.82 2.77 -7.45
N ASP A 183 -0.93 2.50 -8.75
CA ASP A 183 -2.10 2.91 -9.54
C ASP A 183 -3.35 2.15 -9.09
N ALA A 184 -3.25 0.84 -8.82
CA ALA A 184 -4.35 0.05 -8.27
C ALA A 184 -4.80 0.57 -6.88
N GLN A 185 -3.87 1.01 -6.05
CA GLN A 185 -4.19 1.61 -4.76
C GLN A 185 -4.91 2.96 -4.93
N ARG A 186 -4.43 3.83 -5.82
CA ARG A 186 -5.08 5.11 -6.15
C ARG A 186 -6.49 4.89 -6.72
N PHE A 187 -6.65 3.94 -7.64
CA PHE A 187 -7.98 3.59 -8.16
C PHE A 187 -8.92 3.08 -7.07
N ARG A 188 -8.42 2.30 -6.09
CA ARG A 188 -9.21 1.90 -4.93
C ARG A 188 -9.64 3.08 -4.09
N GLU A 189 -8.73 3.98 -3.75
CA GLU A 189 -9.03 5.18 -2.96
C GLU A 189 -10.10 6.03 -3.64
N LEU A 190 -9.98 6.28 -4.96
CA LEU A 190 -10.98 6.98 -5.76
C LEU A 190 -12.32 6.22 -5.85
N ALA A 191 -12.28 4.89 -5.90
CA ALA A 191 -13.48 4.05 -5.97
C ALA A 191 -14.21 3.91 -4.62
N TYR A 192 -13.60 4.32 -3.51
CA TYR A 192 -14.14 4.21 -2.15
C TYR A 192 -14.56 5.53 -1.52
N ALA A 193 -14.27 6.66 -2.14
CA ALA A 193 -14.74 7.97 -1.69
C ALA A 193 -15.99 8.41 -2.45
N ASP A 194 -16.90 9.08 -1.76
CA ASP A 194 -18.00 9.80 -2.38
C ASP A 194 -17.50 11.10 -3.01
N PRO A 195 -17.78 11.38 -4.29
CA PRO A 195 -17.21 12.52 -5.00
C PRO A 195 -17.70 13.88 -4.48
N VAL A 196 -18.85 13.93 -3.80
CA VAL A 196 -19.41 15.17 -3.26
C VAL A 196 -18.83 15.48 -1.89
N THR A 197 -18.85 14.49 -0.98
CA THR A 197 -18.50 14.70 0.43
C THR A 197 -17.05 14.35 0.75
N GLY A 198 -16.37 13.57 -0.09
CA GLY A 198 -15.04 13.01 0.19
C GLY A 198 -15.05 11.91 1.25
N LEU A 199 -16.19 11.60 1.84
CA LEU A 199 -16.36 10.54 2.83
C LEU A 199 -16.31 9.13 2.17
N PRO A 200 -16.10 8.07 2.95
CA PRO A 200 -16.35 6.71 2.51
C PRO A 200 -17.71 6.57 1.83
N ASN A 201 -17.72 5.99 0.63
CA ASN A 201 -18.96 5.71 -0.08
C ASN A 201 -19.56 4.37 0.35
N ARG A 202 -20.75 4.05 -0.15
CA ARG A 202 -21.50 2.83 0.16
C ARG A 202 -20.64 1.57 0.03
N ARG A 203 -19.87 1.46 -1.05
CA ARG A 203 -19.02 0.27 -1.29
C ARG A 203 -17.98 0.08 -0.18
N LYS A 204 -17.37 1.19 0.27
CA LYS A 204 -16.41 1.15 1.38
C LYS A 204 -17.06 0.78 2.69
N LEU A 205 -18.26 1.32 2.93
CA LEU A 205 -19.05 1.04 4.12
C LEU A 205 -19.53 -0.41 4.18
N ASP A 206 -19.99 -0.98 3.06
CA ASP A 206 -20.38 -2.41 2.98
C ASP A 206 -19.22 -3.30 3.45
N GLU A 207 -18.00 -3.09 2.93
CA GLU A 207 -16.80 -3.84 3.35
C GLU A 207 -16.47 -3.64 4.84
N ARG A 208 -16.64 -2.41 5.36
CA ARG A 208 -16.36 -2.10 6.77
C ARG A 208 -17.38 -2.74 7.71
N ILE A 209 -18.65 -2.72 7.35
CA ILE A 209 -19.71 -3.35 8.14
C ILE A 209 -19.50 -4.87 8.21
N GLU A 210 -19.20 -5.52 7.09
CA GLU A 210 -18.89 -6.96 7.08
C GLU A 210 -17.70 -7.31 7.99
N GLN A 211 -16.62 -6.52 7.92
CA GLN A 211 -15.45 -6.71 8.77
C GLN A 211 -15.76 -6.48 10.26
N ALA A 212 -16.52 -5.44 10.60
CA ALA A 212 -16.87 -5.12 11.96
C ALA A 212 -17.81 -6.15 12.58
N VAL A 213 -18.79 -6.66 11.81
CA VAL A 213 -19.68 -7.76 12.26
C VAL A 213 -18.87 -9.02 12.54
N ALA A 214 -17.97 -9.42 11.61
CA ALA A 214 -17.12 -10.59 11.82
C ALA A 214 -16.21 -10.45 13.07
N MET A 215 -15.73 -9.24 13.37
CA MET A 215 -14.95 -8.96 14.58
C MET A 215 -15.82 -9.00 15.83
N ALA A 216 -17.02 -8.40 15.78
CA ALA A 216 -17.97 -8.42 16.88
C ALA A 216 -18.39 -9.85 17.26
N GLU A 217 -18.71 -10.69 16.25
CA GLU A 217 -18.99 -12.12 16.44
C GLU A 217 -17.82 -12.87 17.08
N ARG A 218 -16.60 -12.66 16.57
CA ARG A 218 -15.41 -13.36 17.03
C ARG A 218 -15.04 -13.04 18.48
N TYR A 219 -15.19 -11.78 18.87
CA TYR A 219 -14.73 -11.30 20.18
C TYR A 219 -15.86 -11.07 21.20
N GLY A 220 -17.12 -11.25 20.79
CA GLY A 220 -18.28 -11.00 21.65
C GLY A 220 -18.42 -9.53 22.06
N THR A 221 -17.99 -8.60 21.19
CA THR A 221 -18.04 -7.16 21.47
C THR A 221 -19.29 -6.52 20.89
N PRO A 222 -19.89 -5.52 21.55
CA PRO A 222 -21.04 -4.82 21.01
C PRO A 222 -20.67 -4.06 19.73
N LEU A 223 -21.62 -3.96 18.82
CA LEU A 223 -21.50 -3.21 17.55
C LEU A 223 -22.85 -2.60 17.23
N ALA A 224 -22.86 -1.31 16.90
CA ALA A 224 -24.04 -0.60 16.45
C ALA A 224 -23.86 0.01 15.08
N VAL A 225 -24.99 0.10 14.35
CA VAL A 225 -25.11 0.81 13.08
C VAL A 225 -26.18 1.89 13.26
N VAL A 226 -25.87 3.12 12.81
CA VAL A 226 -26.78 4.24 12.78
C VAL A 226 -26.95 4.67 11.32
N LEU A 227 -28.17 4.60 10.81
CA LEU A 227 -28.56 5.22 9.55
C LEU A 227 -29.08 6.62 9.83
N ALA A 228 -28.60 7.60 9.07
CA ALA A 228 -29.01 8.98 9.15
C ALA A 228 -29.48 9.48 7.78
N ASP A 229 -30.49 10.36 7.77
CA ASP A 229 -31.02 10.96 6.55
C ASP A 229 -31.37 12.43 6.80
N LEU A 230 -30.98 13.30 5.86
CA LEU A 230 -31.28 14.74 5.95
C LEU A 230 -32.75 15.02 5.63
N ASP A 231 -33.47 15.52 6.62
CA ASP A 231 -34.90 15.79 6.50
C ASP A 231 -35.20 16.85 5.44
N ARG A 232 -36.06 16.49 4.48
CA ARG A 232 -36.51 17.40 3.41
C ARG A 232 -35.38 17.96 2.53
N PHE A 233 -34.28 17.25 2.37
CA PHE A 233 -33.14 17.71 1.59
C PHE A 233 -33.51 18.03 0.13
N LYS A 234 -34.47 17.32 -0.45
CA LYS A 234 -35.01 17.62 -1.78
C LYS A 234 -35.53 19.07 -1.86
N ALA A 235 -36.20 19.58 -0.82
CA ALA A 235 -36.69 20.96 -0.81
C ALA A 235 -35.53 22.00 -0.81
N VAL A 236 -34.39 21.66 -0.21
CA VAL A 236 -33.16 22.49 -0.29
C VAL A 236 -32.69 22.56 -1.74
N ASN A 237 -32.58 21.40 -2.41
CA ASN A 237 -32.19 21.36 -3.82
C ASN A 237 -33.16 22.12 -4.74
N ASP A 238 -34.46 21.92 -4.54
CA ASP A 238 -35.50 22.52 -5.37
C ASP A 238 -35.51 24.07 -5.20
N THR A 239 -35.16 24.59 -4.00
CA THR A 239 -35.16 26.02 -3.69
C THR A 239 -33.85 26.72 -4.05
N HIS A 240 -32.71 26.06 -3.82
CA HIS A 240 -31.39 26.69 -3.87
C HIS A 240 -30.46 26.11 -4.92
N GLY A 241 -30.88 25.05 -5.62
CA GLY A 241 -30.07 24.33 -6.62
C GLY A 241 -29.15 23.30 -6.01
N HIS A 242 -28.67 22.37 -6.87
CA HIS A 242 -27.83 21.24 -6.47
C HIS A 242 -26.47 21.66 -5.90
N ASP A 243 -25.87 22.76 -6.38
CA ASP A 243 -24.57 23.23 -5.88
C ASP A 243 -24.62 23.63 -4.39
N LEU A 244 -25.77 24.19 -3.92
CA LEU A 244 -25.96 24.46 -2.51
C LEU A 244 -26.21 23.14 -1.75
N GLY A 245 -27.02 22.25 -2.30
CA GLY A 245 -27.25 20.93 -1.73
C GLY A 245 -25.95 20.16 -1.50
N ASP A 246 -25.05 20.16 -2.46
CA ASP A 246 -23.73 19.51 -2.32
C ASP A 246 -22.92 20.11 -1.16
N ARG A 247 -22.91 21.43 -1.02
CA ARG A 247 -22.26 22.10 0.12
C ARG A 247 -22.92 21.77 1.46
N VAL A 248 -24.24 21.60 1.49
CA VAL A 248 -24.97 21.16 2.68
C VAL A 248 -24.58 19.74 3.06
N LEU A 249 -24.48 18.82 2.09
CA LEU A 249 -24.01 17.45 2.32
C LEU A 249 -22.58 17.40 2.85
N GLN A 250 -21.66 18.19 2.27
CA GLN A 250 -20.28 18.31 2.75
C GLN A 250 -20.26 18.79 4.21
N ARG A 251 -21.00 19.86 4.49
CA ARG A 251 -21.04 20.44 5.84
C ARG A 251 -21.70 19.51 6.87
N PHE A 252 -22.73 18.77 6.47
CA PHE A 252 -23.30 17.71 7.31
C PHE A 252 -22.25 16.65 7.66
N GLY A 253 -21.48 16.21 6.67
CA GLY A 253 -20.38 15.29 6.89
C GLY A 253 -19.36 15.79 7.93
N GLU A 254 -18.94 17.06 7.83
CA GLU A 254 -18.02 17.70 8.78
C GLU A 254 -18.61 17.79 10.21
N VAL A 255 -19.89 18.16 10.32
CA VAL A 255 -20.59 18.27 11.61
C VAL A 255 -20.66 16.91 12.29
N VAL A 256 -21.08 15.87 11.56
CA VAL A 256 -21.15 14.51 12.09
C VAL A 256 -19.78 13.99 12.48
N GLN A 257 -18.77 14.15 11.61
CA GLN A 257 -17.41 13.68 11.86
C GLN A 257 -16.78 14.29 13.12
N GLY A 258 -17.15 15.53 13.46
CA GLY A 258 -16.72 16.20 14.69
C GLY A 258 -17.26 15.58 15.98
N GLU A 259 -18.32 14.78 15.90
CA GLU A 259 -18.94 14.09 17.03
C GLU A 259 -18.52 12.61 17.18
N LEU A 260 -17.76 12.09 16.21
CA LEU A 260 -17.35 10.67 16.16
C LEU A 260 -15.99 10.44 16.79
N ARG A 261 -15.79 9.22 17.29
CA ARG A 261 -14.49 8.74 17.77
C ARG A 261 -13.65 8.28 16.59
N ALA A 262 -12.34 8.19 16.78
CA ALA A 262 -11.42 7.66 15.77
C ALA A 262 -11.67 6.18 15.40
N SER A 263 -12.38 5.44 16.27
CA SER A 263 -12.79 4.06 16.06
C SER A 263 -14.03 3.90 15.20
N ASP A 264 -14.80 4.98 15.02
CA ASP A 264 -16.08 4.94 14.33
C ASP A 264 -15.85 5.14 12.83
N ASP A 265 -16.48 4.31 12.00
CA ASP A 265 -16.51 4.53 10.56
C ASP A 265 -17.77 5.32 10.20
N PHE A 266 -17.61 6.26 9.25
CA PHE A 266 -18.70 7.12 8.80
C PHE A 266 -18.58 7.35 7.30
N GLY A 267 -19.73 7.39 6.61
CA GLY A 267 -19.74 7.66 5.19
C GLY A 267 -21.13 7.88 4.60
N ARG A 268 -21.16 8.21 3.31
CA ARG A 268 -22.39 8.46 2.56
C ARG A 268 -22.89 7.16 1.94
N TRP A 269 -24.13 6.80 2.30
CA TRP A 269 -24.76 5.55 1.86
C TRP A 269 -25.48 5.71 0.51
N GLY A 270 -26.08 6.86 0.28
CA GLY A 270 -26.76 7.21 -0.97
C GLY A 270 -27.28 8.61 -0.90
N GLY A 271 -27.73 9.26 -1.95
CA GLY A 271 -28.39 10.55 -2.00
C GLY A 271 -28.13 11.48 -0.82
N GLU A 272 -29.04 11.49 0.13
CA GLU A 272 -29.02 12.26 1.38
C GLU A 272 -28.84 11.38 2.63
N GLU A 273 -28.50 10.09 2.42
CA GLU A 273 -28.34 9.07 3.46
C GLU A 273 -26.89 8.86 3.86
N PHE A 274 -26.64 8.68 5.15
CA PHE A 274 -25.34 8.44 5.75
C PHE A 274 -25.39 7.25 6.71
N VAL A 275 -24.27 6.57 6.89
CA VAL A 275 -24.11 5.46 7.83
C VAL A 275 -22.98 5.75 8.79
N ILE A 276 -23.23 5.53 10.07
CA ILE A 276 -22.20 5.46 11.12
C ILE A 276 -22.13 4.03 11.60
N LEU A 277 -20.92 3.49 11.67
CA LEU A 277 -20.60 2.20 12.22
C LEU A 277 -19.81 2.42 13.50
N ALA A 278 -20.36 2.01 14.64
CA ALA A 278 -19.81 2.24 15.97
C ALA A 278 -19.40 0.91 16.64
N PRO A 279 -18.11 0.49 16.52
CA PRO A 279 -17.59 -0.66 17.22
C PRO A 279 -17.55 -0.41 18.74
N HIS A 280 -17.65 -1.48 19.53
CA HIS A 280 -17.64 -1.43 20.99
C HIS A 280 -18.70 -0.50 21.58
N THR A 281 -19.86 -0.40 20.95
CA THR A 281 -20.93 0.52 21.29
C THR A 281 -22.24 -0.27 21.36
N ASP A 282 -22.90 -0.22 22.51
CA ASP A 282 -24.21 -0.84 22.69
C ASP A 282 -25.35 0.04 22.17
N GLY A 283 -26.59 -0.46 22.28
CA GLY A 283 -27.76 0.24 21.73
C GLY A 283 -28.07 1.55 22.43
N ASP A 284 -27.82 1.66 23.74
CA ASP A 284 -28.06 2.90 24.50
C ASP A 284 -26.99 3.94 24.18
N GLU A 285 -25.75 3.53 24.13
CA GLU A 285 -24.62 4.39 23.72
C GLU A 285 -24.77 4.88 22.29
N ALA A 286 -25.22 4.01 21.37
CA ALA A 286 -25.46 4.39 19.98
C ALA A 286 -26.66 5.34 19.83
N ALA A 287 -27.73 5.15 20.60
CA ALA A 287 -28.85 6.08 20.64
C ALA A 287 -28.43 7.45 21.19
N ALA A 288 -27.62 7.46 22.24
CA ALA A 288 -27.07 8.70 22.82
C ALA A 288 -26.13 9.43 21.83
N LEU A 289 -25.30 8.69 21.07
CA LEU A 289 -24.48 9.23 19.99
C LEU A 289 -25.35 9.87 18.90
N ALA A 290 -26.36 9.15 18.43
CA ALA A 290 -27.28 9.64 17.40
C ALA A 290 -28.03 10.89 17.86
N GLU A 291 -28.50 10.95 19.13
CA GLU A 291 -29.19 12.13 19.68
C GLU A 291 -28.26 13.33 19.81
N ARG A 292 -27.02 13.13 20.22
CA ARG A 292 -26.00 14.21 20.24
C ARG A 292 -25.76 14.77 18.85
N ILE A 293 -25.62 13.90 17.84
CA ILE A 293 -25.47 14.32 16.43
C ILE A 293 -26.74 15.07 15.96
N ARG A 294 -27.92 14.54 16.26
CA ARG A 294 -29.20 15.16 15.91
C ARG A 294 -29.29 16.60 16.42
N ALA A 295 -29.01 16.77 17.71
CA ALA A 295 -29.05 18.10 18.35
C ALA A 295 -28.01 19.05 17.72
N ARG A 296 -26.82 18.54 17.45
CA ARG A 296 -25.75 19.32 16.81
C ARG A 296 -26.11 19.76 15.39
N VAL A 297 -26.77 18.91 14.60
CA VAL A 297 -27.27 19.22 13.26
C VAL A 297 -28.38 20.25 13.33
N GLU A 298 -29.34 20.10 14.25
CA GLU A 298 -30.46 21.05 14.43
C GLU A 298 -30.00 22.44 14.79
N GLU A 299 -28.99 22.58 15.63
CA GLU A 299 -28.40 23.85 16.05
C GLU A 299 -27.54 24.50 14.97
N HIS A 300 -27.03 23.70 14.01
CA HIS A 300 -26.05 24.15 13.03
C HIS A 300 -26.69 25.04 11.94
N LEU A 301 -26.01 26.14 11.58
CA LEU A 301 -26.32 26.93 10.40
C LEU A 301 -25.51 26.41 9.21
N PHE A 302 -26.22 25.88 8.24
CA PHE A 302 -25.62 25.36 7.00
C PHE A 302 -25.38 26.51 6.00
N PRO A 303 -24.64 26.28 4.91
CA PRO A 303 -24.38 27.30 3.89
C PRO A 303 -25.65 28.01 3.44
N ALA A 304 -25.57 29.34 3.22
CA ALA A 304 -26.68 30.24 2.92
C ALA A 304 -27.76 30.30 4.02
N ASP A 305 -27.36 30.16 5.28
CA ASP A 305 -28.22 30.18 6.47
C ASP A 305 -29.36 29.17 6.45
N VAL A 306 -29.18 28.06 5.68
CA VAL A 306 -30.17 26.98 5.63
C VAL A 306 -30.21 26.27 6.97
N ARG A 307 -31.40 26.01 7.48
CA ARG A 307 -31.63 25.14 8.62
C ARG A 307 -32.19 23.82 8.12
N ILE A 308 -31.50 22.72 8.47
CA ILE A 308 -31.92 21.38 8.13
C ILE A 308 -31.81 20.51 9.37
N THR A 309 -32.69 19.54 9.49
CA THR A 309 -32.66 18.51 10.54
C THR A 309 -32.31 17.15 9.95
N SER A 310 -32.06 16.16 10.78
CA SER A 310 -31.81 14.79 10.35
C SER A 310 -32.56 13.82 11.23
N SER A 311 -33.02 12.73 10.61
CA SER A 311 -33.66 11.59 11.29
C SER A 311 -32.69 10.42 11.36
N PHE A 312 -32.78 9.61 12.42
CA PHE A 312 -31.82 8.55 12.70
C PHE A 312 -32.52 7.24 13.07
N GLY A 313 -32.00 6.13 12.51
CA GLY A 313 -32.38 4.77 12.92
C GLY A 313 -31.18 4.01 13.45
N VAL A 314 -31.26 3.48 14.67
CA VAL A 314 -30.18 2.79 15.36
C VAL A 314 -30.48 1.30 15.48
N ALA A 315 -29.57 0.43 15.07
CA ALA A 315 -29.64 -1.01 15.25
C ALA A 315 -28.32 -1.58 15.81
N THR A 316 -28.41 -2.67 16.55
CA THR A 316 -27.26 -3.36 17.12
C THR A 316 -27.10 -4.75 16.56
N HIS A 317 -25.87 -5.24 16.55
CA HIS A 317 -25.52 -6.53 15.97
C HIS A 317 -26.21 -7.72 16.70
N ASP A 318 -26.36 -7.63 18.02
CA ASP A 318 -27.01 -8.66 18.84
C ASP A 318 -28.50 -8.88 18.53
N GLU A 319 -29.14 -7.91 17.88
CA GLU A 319 -30.53 -8.03 17.42
C GLU A 319 -30.66 -8.68 16.05
N ALA A 320 -29.58 -8.77 15.28
CA ALA A 320 -29.59 -9.09 13.86
C ALA A 320 -29.04 -10.48 13.56
N ALA A 321 -29.67 -11.21 12.67
CA ALA A 321 -29.23 -12.53 12.23
C ALA A 321 -28.15 -12.46 11.14
N SER A 322 -27.91 -11.29 10.54
CA SER A 322 -26.93 -11.06 9.47
C SER A 322 -26.68 -9.57 9.26
N VAL A 323 -25.61 -9.22 8.54
CA VAL A 323 -25.32 -7.85 8.09
C VAL A 323 -26.53 -7.20 7.41
N ARG A 324 -27.19 -7.96 6.51
CA ARG A 324 -28.37 -7.47 5.80
C ARG A 324 -29.53 -7.18 6.75
N ASP A 325 -29.73 -8.02 7.76
CA ASP A 325 -30.78 -7.83 8.76
C ASP A 325 -30.46 -6.62 9.66
N LEU A 326 -29.20 -6.41 10.00
CA LEU A 326 -28.74 -5.25 10.78
C LEU A 326 -29.07 -3.93 10.06
N ILE A 327 -28.70 -3.82 8.79
CA ILE A 327 -29.01 -2.63 7.98
C ILE A 327 -30.52 -2.45 7.81
N ARG A 328 -31.25 -3.52 7.55
CA ARG A 328 -32.73 -3.46 7.41
C ARG A 328 -33.40 -2.93 8.67
N ARG A 329 -32.95 -3.36 9.86
CA ARG A 329 -33.50 -2.86 11.15
C ARG A 329 -33.21 -1.39 11.37
N ALA A 330 -32.01 -0.94 11.03
CA ALA A 330 -31.67 0.47 11.10
C ALA A 330 -32.54 1.30 10.14
N ASP A 331 -32.78 0.81 8.92
CA ASP A 331 -33.63 1.45 7.91
C ASP A 331 -35.10 1.54 8.35
N GLU A 332 -35.67 0.44 8.87
CA GLU A 332 -37.04 0.43 9.44
C GLU A 332 -37.22 1.47 10.55
N ARG A 333 -36.21 1.60 11.41
CA ARG A 333 -36.21 2.60 12.49
C ARG A 333 -36.05 4.03 11.96
N LEU A 334 -35.19 4.24 10.97
CA LEU A 334 -35.07 5.53 10.27
C LEU A 334 -36.40 5.92 9.62
N TYR A 335 -37.05 4.98 8.95
CA TYR A 335 -38.37 5.21 8.37
C TYR A 335 -39.40 5.60 9.44
N ALA A 336 -39.44 4.88 10.56
CA ALA A 336 -40.32 5.21 11.67
C ALA A 336 -40.02 6.61 12.26
N ALA A 337 -38.76 7.03 12.33
CA ALA A 337 -38.37 8.37 12.74
C ALA A 337 -38.93 9.44 11.80
N LYS A 338 -38.87 9.19 10.49
CA LYS A 338 -39.44 10.10 9.47
C LYS A 338 -40.98 10.21 9.57
N GLU A 339 -41.67 9.08 9.74
CA GLU A 339 -43.16 9.02 9.89
C GLU A 339 -43.62 9.68 11.19
N ALA A 340 -42.89 9.53 12.28
CA ALA A 340 -43.22 10.12 13.56
C ALA A 340 -43.02 11.65 13.63
N GLY A 341 -42.63 12.30 12.52
CA GLY A 341 -42.51 13.77 12.43
C GLY A 341 -41.09 14.26 12.23
N ARG A 342 -40.13 13.40 11.88
CA ARG A 342 -38.71 13.73 11.60
C ARG A 342 -37.95 14.30 12.78
N ASN A 343 -36.69 14.73 12.55
CA ASN A 343 -35.80 15.33 13.56
C ASN A 343 -35.74 14.53 14.87
N ARG A 344 -35.50 13.25 14.78
CA ARG A 344 -35.49 12.33 15.93
C ARG A 344 -34.67 11.08 15.69
N VAL A 345 -34.41 10.39 16.80
CA VAL A 345 -33.73 9.10 16.85
C VAL A 345 -34.76 8.02 17.18
N PHE A 346 -34.81 6.94 16.39
CA PHE A 346 -35.46 5.70 16.77
C PHE A 346 -34.42 4.63 17.08
N GLY A 347 -34.37 4.21 18.36
CA GLY A 347 -33.43 3.24 18.87
C GLY A 347 -34.07 1.87 19.19
N TRP A 348 -33.27 0.94 19.66
CA TRP A 348 -33.63 -0.44 19.94
C TRP A 348 -34.66 -0.64 21.06
N ARG A 349 -34.72 0.25 22.07
CA ARG A 349 -35.68 0.13 23.18
C ARG A 349 -37.13 0.46 22.80
N GLN A 350 -37.35 1.31 21.83
CA GLN A 350 -38.70 1.68 21.39
C GLN A 350 -39.43 0.52 20.71
N HIS A 351 -38.71 -0.50 20.25
CA HIS A 351 -39.29 -1.73 19.67
C HIS A 351 -39.55 -2.83 20.71
N ARG A 352 -38.98 -2.75 21.91
CA ARG A 352 -39.23 -3.72 23.01
C ARG A 352 -40.53 -3.50 23.77
N PHE A 353 -41.10 -2.31 23.73
CA PHE A 353 -42.40 -1.99 24.31
C PHE A 353 -43.47 -1.97 23.21
N GLY A 354 -43.78 -3.14 22.72
CA GLY A 354 -44.99 -3.58 22.00
C GLY A 354 -45.91 -2.50 21.48
N GLU A 355 -45.59 -1.91 20.33
CA GLU A 355 -46.57 -1.56 19.33
C GLU A 355 -45.93 -1.87 17.97
N ASP A 356 -46.22 -3.10 17.50
CA ASP A 356 -46.11 -3.42 16.08
C ASP A 356 -47.13 -2.52 15.36
N PRO A 357 -46.72 -1.53 14.56
CA PRO A 357 -47.68 -0.67 13.84
C PRO A 357 -48.57 -1.46 12.91
N TYR A 358 -48.16 -2.69 12.58
CA TYR A 358 -48.92 -3.62 11.75
C TYR A 358 -49.74 -4.67 12.55
N ALA A 359 -49.61 -4.69 13.90
CA ALA A 359 -50.41 -5.59 14.73
C ALA A 359 -51.89 -5.23 14.70
N LEU A 360 -52.25 -3.96 14.54
CA LEU A 360 -53.64 -3.51 14.42
C LEU A 360 -54.30 -3.88 13.07
N GLU A 361 -53.54 -3.90 11.99
CA GLU A 361 -54.08 -4.37 10.69
C GLU A 361 -54.29 -5.90 10.63
N ARG A 362 -53.48 -6.69 11.35
CA ARG A 362 -53.66 -8.14 11.44
C ARG A 362 -54.75 -8.54 12.42
N ALA A 363 -55.06 -7.72 13.40
CA ALA A 363 -56.15 -7.99 14.35
C ALA A 363 -57.50 -7.52 13.84
N GLY A 364 -57.56 -6.60 12.87
CA GLY A 364 -58.82 -6.09 12.29
C GLY A 364 -59.43 -6.96 11.18
N GLY A 365 -58.74 -8.02 10.71
CA GLY A 365 -59.21 -8.89 9.63
C GLY A 365 -60.05 -10.10 10.05
N GLY A 366 -60.50 -10.21 11.30
CA GLY A 366 -61.14 -11.40 11.85
C GLY A 366 -62.50 -11.19 12.54
N LEU A 367 -63.31 -10.24 12.12
CA LEU A 367 -64.71 -10.10 12.59
C LEU A 367 -65.68 -10.15 11.38
N GLY A 368 -65.83 -11.34 10.85
CA GLY A 368 -66.84 -11.71 9.88
C GLY A 368 -67.80 -12.71 10.49
N THR A 369 -68.91 -12.21 11.03
CA THR A 369 -70.26 -12.80 11.09
C THR A 369 -70.36 -14.27 11.57
N ARG A 370 -70.70 -14.48 12.84
CA ARG A 370 -71.55 -15.55 13.28
C ARG A 370 -72.99 -15.09 13.17
N GLY A 371 -73.69 -15.52 12.09
CA GLY A 371 -75.08 -15.45 12.00
C GLY A 371 -75.67 -16.59 12.80
N ASP A 372 -76.60 -16.24 13.64
CA ASP A 372 -77.56 -17.14 14.28
C ASP A 372 -78.35 -17.97 13.23
N ASP A 373 -78.49 -19.25 13.50
CA ASP A 373 -79.71 -19.95 13.16
C ASP A 373 -79.88 -21.13 14.13
N ALA A 374 -80.78 -20.89 15.03
CA ALA A 374 -81.42 -21.94 15.86
C ALA A 374 -82.65 -22.50 15.09
N CYS A 375 -82.73 -23.83 14.96
CA CYS A 375 -83.98 -24.59 14.86
C CYS A 375 -83.56 -26.07 14.81
N GLY A 376 -83.81 -26.95 15.74
CA GLY A 376 -85.11 -27.34 16.17
C GLY A 376 -85.47 -28.67 15.55
N CYS A 377 -85.85 -29.68 16.37
CA CYS A 377 -86.61 -30.90 16.16
C CYS A 377 -85.83 -32.23 16.08
N THR A 378 -85.91 -32.97 17.17
CA THR A 378 -86.63 -34.24 17.42
C THR A 378 -86.47 -35.38 16.39
N SER A 379 -85.88 -36.44 16.78
CA SER A 379 -86.42 -37.81 17.07
C SER A 379 -85.26 -38.76 17.26
#